data_5beab93f122cb1a96ca4212079b2e718
#
_entry.id   5beab93f122cb1a96ca4212079b2e718
#
_cell.length_a   1.000
_cell.length_b   1.000
_cell.length_c   1.000
_cell.angle_alpha   90.00
_cell.angle_beta   90.00
_cell.angle_gamma   90.00
#
_symmetry.space_group_name_H-M   'P 1'
#
loop_
_entity.id
_entity.type
_entity.pdbx_description
1 polymer ?
#
loop_
_entity_poly.entity_id
_entity_poly.type
_entity_poly.pdbx_seq_one_letter_code
_entity_poly.pdbx_strand_id
1 'polypeptide(L)'
;MYYLNNTTYNEKTLMGRLRRYFLIYFETFSVSTADSLFLLIFSILALESAHSIRFLYHHFLSGITKKSLNVFYYACSYAKVDYSNFMNITARTALKLIPDPLKIHPVFLCVDDTMGSKSGKKFENVSKLFNHAAHNGSNYLNGHCFVSIMLCVPVLDHDKISYLSVPLGYRMWQKKESKLELAASMIRQVMPEFLSKEHVIILCDSWYTKKNLVSIIDEYPNLDLIGNARIDSVMYDLAPERTGRRGRPAKHGKRLCVETDFTFSKEKIGDYYTGVRRVFTKIFGDREVLAYVTDTEKGNGTKRLFFSTIFSEDLKVFCTEEEHSSSDQTDHDPVNYIRCYYMPFDGRSKSATMTRKRSGLFATIWYGVARE
;
A
#
# COMPACT_ATOMS: atom_id res chain seq x y z
N MET A 1 -27.15 -13.10 -19.09
CA MET A 1 -28.12 -11.99 -18.90
C MET A 1 -28.78 -12.18 -17.55
N TYR A 2 -28.24 -11.60 -16.48
CA TYR A 2 -28.77 -11.81 -15.11
C TYR A 2 -29.75 -10.68 -14.80
N TYR A 3 -31.01 -11.03 -14.72
CA TYR A 3 -32.06 -10.12 -14.29
C TYR A 3 -31.97 -9.87 -12.79
N LEU A 4 -31.42 -8.73 -12.40
CA LEU A 4 -31.59 -8.17 -11.07
C LEU A 4 -33.00 -7.59 -11.00
N ASN A 5 -33.94 -8.37 -10.47
CA ASN A 5 -35.37 -8.07 -10.45
C ASN A 5 -35.68 -6.76 -9.72
N ASN A 6 -36.47 -5.92 -10.41
CA ASN A 6 -37.43 -4.94 -9.92
C ASN A 6 -36.98 -3.56 -9.41
N THR A 7 -35.72 -3.16 -9.54
CA THR A 7 -35.41 -1.73 -9.59
C THR A 7 -34.70 -1.43 -10.88
N THR A 8 -35.44 -1.09 -11.92
CA THR A 8 -34.90 -0.61 -13.20
C THR A 8 -34.22 0.74 -12.95
N TYR A 9 -32.95 0.72 -12.59
CA TYR A 9 -32.15 1.93 -12.57
C TYR A 9 -31.97 2.41 -14.01
N ASN A 10 -32.47 3.60 -14.28
CA ASN A 10 -32.25 4.23 -15.59
C ASN A 10 -30.75 4.52 -15.75
N GLU A 11 -30.08 3.87 -16.70
CA GLU A 11 -28.65 4.06 -17.01
C GLU A 11 -28.30 5.51 -17.41
N LYS A 12 -29.31 6.33 -17.74
CA LYS A 12 -29.12 7.75 -17.99
C LYS A 12 -28.89 8.56 -16.71
N THR A 13 -29.26 8.01 -15.54
CA THR A 13 -29.05 8.67 -14.25
C THR A 13 -27.65 8.37 -13.67
N LEU A 14 -27.14 9.28 -12.84
CA LEU A 14 -25.88 9.07 -12.12
C LEU A 14 -25.89 7.76 -11.31
N MET A 15 -27.00 7.50 -10.61
CA MET A 15 -27.18 6.28 -9.82
C MET A 15 -27.12 5.02 -10.70
N GLY A 16 -27.76 5.03 -11.85
CA GLY A 16 -27.72 3.91 -12.79
C GLY A 16 -26.32 3.65 -13.34
N ARG A 17 -25.60 4.71 -13.70
CA ARG A 17 -24.19 4.60 -14.17
C ARG A 17 -23.27 4.05 -13.07
N LEU A 18 -23.36 4.58 -11.85
CA LEU A 18 -22.57 4.09 -10.72
C LEU A 18 -22.89 2.63 -10.41
N ARG A 19 -24.17 2.23 -10.41
CA ARG A 19 -24.57 0.84 -10.21
C ARG A 19 -23.91 -0.10 -11.21
N ARG A 20 -23.79 0.31 -12.47
CA ARG A 20 -23.11 -0.49 -13.50
C ARG A 20 -21.65 -0.76 -13.15
N TYR A 21 -20.91 0.23 -12.61
CA TYR A 21 -19.53 0.04 -12.16
C TYR A 21 -19.43 -0.95 -11.00
N PHE A 22 -20.42 -0.99 -10.12
CA PHE A 22 -20.41 -1.89 -8.96
C PHE A 22 -20.94 -3.29 -9.25
N LEU A 23 -21.54 -3.57 -10.42
CA LEU A 23 -22.10 -4.88 -10.74
C LEU A 23 -21.10 -6.01 -10.54
N ILE A 24 -19.85 -5.84 -10.97
CA ILE A 24 -18.79 -6.83 -10.85
C ILE A 24 -18.52 -7.26 -9.38
N TYR A 25 -18.73 -6.36 -8.43
CA TYR A 25 -18.56 -6.64 -7.01
C TYR A 25 -19.75 -7.37 -6.39
N PHE A 26 -20.90 -7.30 -7.04
CA PHE A 26 -22.16 -7.77 -6.50
C PHE A 26 -22.66 -9.09 -7.13
N GLU A 27 -21.92 -9.63 -8.10
CA GLU A 27 -22.31 -10.85 -8.82
C GLU A 27 -22.55 -12.05 -7.90
N THR A 28 -21.86 -12.13 -6.78
CA THR A 28 -21.97 -13.24 -5.81
C THR A 28 -23.02 -13.01 -4.73
N PHE A 29 -23.66 -11.83 -4.68
CA PHE A 29 -24.63 -11.50 -3.65
C PHE A 29 -26.08 -11.77 -4.08
N SER A 30 -26.93 -11.96 -3.07
CA SER A 30 -28.37 -11.84 -3.32
C SER A 30 -28.71 -10.42 -3.78
N VAL A 31 -29.73 -10.31 -4.63
CA VAL A 31 -30.19 -9.02 -5.18
C VAL A 31 -30.47 -8.00 -4.06
N SER A 32 -31.12 -8.45 -2.98
CA SER A 32 -31.45 -7.57 -1.85
C SER A 32 -30.22 -7.05 -1.12
N THR A 33 -29.22 -7.92 -0.93
CA THR A 33 -27.93 -7.54 -0.31
C THR A 33 -27.14 -6.58 -1.19
N ALA A 34 -27.00 -6.91 -2.48
CA ALA A 34 -26.33 -6.08 -3.46
C ALA A 34 -26.93 -4.66 -3.54
N ASP A 35 -28.27 -4.59 -3.56
CA ASP A 35 -28.98 -3.32 -3.60
C ASP A 35 -28.78 -2.51 -2.32
N SER A 36 -28.81 -3.16 -1.16
CA SER A 36 -28.60 -2.49 0.12
C SER A 36 -27.16 -1.97 0.27
N LEU A 37 -26.16 -2.76 -0.13
CA LEU A 37 -24.76 -2.35 -0.12
C LEU A 37 -24.51 -1.20 -1.12
N PHE A 38 -25.10 -1.28 -2.32
CA PHE A 38 -25.00 -0.22 -3.29
C PHE A 38 -25.57 1.11 -2.76
N LEU A 39 -26.75 1.07 -2.15
CA LEU A 39 -27.38 2.26 -1.57
C LEU A 39 -26.54 2.86 -0.44
N LEU A 40 -25.91 2.02 0.39
CA LEU A 40 -24.95 2.49 1.42
C LEU A 40 -23.76 3.18 0.79
N ILE A 41 -23.13 2.57 -0.22
CA ILE A 41 -21.98 3.17 -0.92
C ILE A 41 -22.40 4.50 -1.57
N PHE A 42 -23.55 4.51 -2.22
CA PHE A 42 -24.08 5.72 -2.84
C PHE A 42 -24.33 6.85 -1.82
N SER A 43 -24.88 6.50 -0.64
CA SER A 43 -25.09 7.49 0.43
C SER A 43 -23.76 8.06 0.98
N ILE A 44 -22.70 7.23 1.06
CA ILE A 44 -21.37 7.69 1.45
C ILE A 44 -20.79 8.66 0.42
N LEU A 45 -21.01 8.40 -0.87
CA LEU A 45 -20.54 9.27 -1.94
C LEU A 45 -21.34 10.58 -2.03
N ALA A 46 -22.61 10.56 -1.63
CA ALA A 46 -23.51 11.71 -1.71
C ALA A 46 -23.40 12.69 -0.52
N LEU A 47 -22.92 12.22 0.63
CA LEU A 47 -22.80 13.02 1.85
C LEU A 47 -21.34 13.43 2.09
N GLU A 48 -21.13 14.66 2.57
CA GLU A 48 -19.79 15.15 2.91
C GLU A 48 -19.17 14.41 4.09
N SER A 49 -19.99 13.88 5.00
CA SER A 49 -19.54 13.09 6.14
C SER A 49 -20.45 11.87 6.34
N ALA A 50 -19.82 10.75 6.70
CA ALA A 50 -20.52 9.51 7.00
C ALA A 50 -20.06 9.00 8.37
N HIS A 51 -20.93 9.09 9.37
CA HIS A 51 -20.59 8.74 10.75
C HIS A 51 -21.05 7.34 11.13
N SER A 52 -22.24 6.93 10.69
CA SER A 52 -22.83 5.63 10.99
C SER A 52 -23.91 5.28 9.96
N ILE A 53 -24.31 4.00 9.91
CA ILE A 53 -25.45 3.55 9.08
C ILE A 53 -26.73 4.33 9.44
N ARG A 54 -26.96 4.56 10.74
CA ARG A 54 -28.10 5.34 11.21
C ARG A 54 -28.06 6.77 10.67
N PHE A 55 -26.90 7.42 10.69
CA PHE A 55 -26.73 8.76 10.13
C PHE A 55 -27.05 8.77 8.63
N LEU A 56 -26.44 7.82 7.85
CA LEU A 56 -26.69 7.70 6.41
C LEU A 56 -28.18 7.47 6.12
N TYR A 57 -28.85 6.65 6.94
CA TYR A 57 -30.26 6.37 6.78
C TYR A 57 -31.13 7.62 6.98
N HIS A 58 -30.97 8.32 8.09
CA HIS A 58 -31.81 9.47 8.40
C HIS A 58 -31.55 10.70 7.51
N HIS A 59 -30.32 10.87 7.06
CA HIS A 59 -29.97 12.05 6.26
C HIS A 59 -30.05 11.83 4.74
N PHE A 60 -30.13 10.59 4.27
CA PHE A 60 -30.14 10.34 2.85
C PHE A 60 -31.03 9.14 2.43
N LEU A 61 -30.78 7.94 3.00
CA LEU A 61 -31.39 6.70 2.51
C LEU A 61 -32.90 6.69 2.66
N SER A 62 -33.46 7.20 3.76
CA SER A 62 -34.92 7.26 4.01
C SER A 62 -35.69 8.06 2.94
N GLY A 63 -34.99 9.01 2.27
CA GLY A 63 -35.60 9.80 1.18
C GLY A 63 -35.58 9.11 -0.19
N ILE A 64 -34.71 8.11 -0.39
CA ILE A 64 -34.50 7.48 -1.68
C ILE A 64 -34.95 6.01 -1.77
N THR A 65 -35.23 5.37 -0.63
CA THR A 65 -35.67 3.96 -0.59
C THR A 65 -36.73 3.72 0.47
N LYS A 66 -37.59 2.71 0.23
CA LYS A 66 -38.57 2.23 1.21
C LYS A 66 -37.99 1.17 2.16
N LYS A 67 -36.71 0.79 2.04
CA LYS A 67 -36.05 -0.17 2.92
C LYS A 67 -35.94 0.44 4.33
N SER A 68 -36.18 -0.38 5.35
CA SER A 68 -35.99 0.05 6.76
C SER A 68 -34.51 0.10 7.14
N LEU A 69 -34.19 0.81 8.22
CA LEU A 69 -32.83 0.90 8.77
C LEU A 69 -32.24 -0.48 9.07
N ASN A 70 -33.04 -1.41 9.60
CA ASN A 70 -32.59 -2.76 9.95
C ASN A 70 -32.10 -3.57 8.75
N VAL A 71 -32.61 -3.31 7.54
CA VAL A 71 -32.15 -3.99 6.32
C VAL A 71 -30.69 -3.65 6.04
N PHE A 72 -30.27 -2.40 6.28
CA PHE A 72 -28.89 -1.97 6.09
C PHE A 72 -27.96 -2.55 7.17
N TYR A 73 -28.40 -2.60 8.42
CA TYR A 73 -27.66 -3.30 9.47
C TYR A 73 -27.49 -4.78 9.15
N TYR A 74 -28.57 -5.45 8.71
CA TYR A 74 -28.51 -6.85 8.32
C TYR A 74 -27.54 -7.08 7.16
N ALA A 75 -27.58 -6.25 6.13
CA ALA A 75 -26.67 -6.36 4.99
C ALA A 75 -25.18 -6.25 5.38
N CYS A 76 -24.87 -5.45 6.39
CA CYS A 76 -23.49 -5.27 6.84
C CYS A 76 -23.03 -6.30 7.88
N SER A 77 -23.95 -6.82 8.72
CA SER A 77 -23.58 -7.68 9.84
C SER A 77 -23.77 -9.16 9.57
N TYR A 78 -24.73 -9.53 8.74
CA TYR A 78 -25.16 -10.92 8.57
C TYR A 78 -25.06 -11.42 7.12
N ALA A 79 -24.93 -10.54 6.13
CA ALA A 79 -24.74 -10.98 4.76
C ALA A 79 -23.38 -11.68 4.62
N LYS A 80 -23.39 -12.82 3.91
CA LYS A 80 -22.16 -13.53 3.58
C LYS A 80 -21.43 -12.76 2.48
N VAL A 81 -20.46 -11.94 2.87
CA VAL A 81 -19.67 -11.13 1.97
C VAL A 81 -18.28 -11.72 1.86
N ASP A 82 -17.87 -12.09 0.66
CA ASP A 82 -16.49 -12.48 0.40
C ASP A 82 -15.63 -11.24 0.16
N TYR A 83 -15.13 -10.67 1.24
CA TYR A 83 -14.25 -9.50 1.19
C TYR A 83 -12.92 -9.78 0.50
N SER A 84 -12.48 -11.04 0.48
CA SER A 84 -11.29 -11.45 -0.23
C SER A 84 -11.46 -11.27 -1.74
N ASN A 85 -12.63 -11.62 -2.25
CA ASN A 85 -12.95 -11.43 -3.65
C ASN A 85 -13.01 -9.94 -4.06
N PHE A 86 -13.43 -9.05 -3.15
CA PHE A 86 -13.40 -7.61 -3.44
C PHE A 86 -12.00 -7.08 -3.72
N MET A 87 -11.01 -7.54 -2.96
CA MET A 87 -9.62 -7.16 -3.16
C MET A 87 -9.13 -7.56 -4.55
N ASN A 88 -9.43 -8.80 -4.96
CA ASN A 88 -9.05 -9.34 -6.26
C ASN A 88 -9.77 -8.62 -7.41
N ILE A 89 -11.08 -8.39 -7.30
CA ILE A 89 -11.86 -7.64 -8.30
C ILE A 89 -11.32 -6.21 -8.45
N THR A 90 -11.00 -5.56 -7.34
CA THR A 90 -10.46 -4.18 -7.35
C THR A 90 -9.12 -4.14 -8.07
N ALA A 91 -8.20 -5.07 -7.75
CA ALA A 91 -6.91 -5.17 -8.42
C ALA A 91 -7.08 -5.41 -9.92
N ARG A 92 -7.86 -6.41 -10.31
CA ARG A 92 -8.15 -6.73 -11.71
C ARG A 92 -8.75 -5.56 -12.47
N THR A 93 -9.67 -4.81 -11.85
CA THR A 93 -10.31 -3.65 -12.46
C THR A 93 -9.31 -2.51 -12.66
N ALA A 94 -8.49 -2.23 -11.64
CA ALA A 94 -7.46 -1.20 -11.74
C ALA A 94 -6.42 -1.52 -12.81
N LEU A 95 -5.94 -2.76 -12.87
CA LEU A 95 -4.97 -3.22 -13.89
C LEU A 95 -5.53 -3.11 -15.32
N LYS A 96 -6.82 -3.42 -15.53
CA LYS A 96 -7.48 -3.27 -16.83
C LYS A 96 -7.59 -1.83 -17.31
N LEU A 97 -7.57 -0.87 -16.39
CA LEU A 97 -7.66 0.56 -16.72
C LEU A 97 -6.31 1.19 -17.09
N ILE A 98 -5.19 0.45 -16.91
CA ILE A 98 -3.86 0.93 -17.31
C ILE A 98 -3.82 1.03 -18.85
N PRO A 99 -3.52 2.21 -19.42
CA PRO A 99 -3.35 2.37 -20.87
C PRO A 99 -2.19 1.49 -21.38
N ASP A 100 -2.32 0.94 -22.59
CA ASP A 100 -1.32 0.03 -23.15
C ASP A 100 0.11 0.60 -23.15
N PRO A 101 0.37 1.88 -23.49
CA PRO A 101 1.71 2.45 -23.43
C PRO A 101 2.32 2.47 -22.01
N LEU A 102 1.47 2.49 -20.96
CA LEU A 102 1.93 2.54 -19.57
C LEU A 102 2.11 1.15 -18.94
N LYS A 103 1.76 0.07 -19.61
CA LYS A 103 1.92 -1.31 -19.11
C LYS A 103 3.38 -1.77 -18.99
N ILE A 104 4.32 -1.02 -19.55
CA ILE A 104 5.75 -1.24 -19.39
C ILE A 104 6.25 -0.79 -18.02
N HIS A 105 5.51 0.10 -17.36
CA HIS A 105 5.88 0.61 -16.03
C HIS A 105 5.45 -0.36 -14.94
N PRO A 106 6.23 -0.47 -13.85
CA PRO A 106 5.86 -1.31 -12.73
C PRO A 106 4.60 -0.82 -12.04
N VAL A 107 3.94 -1.70 -11.34
CA VAL A 107 2.87 -1.39 -10.39
C VAL A 107 3.38 -1.58 -8.96
N PHE A 108 2.86 -0.81 -8.01
CA PHE A 108 3.32 -0.90 -6.64
C PHE A 108 2.23 -1.48 -5.73
N LEU A 109 2.63 -2.38 -4.84
CA LEU A 109 1.83 -2.84 -3.70
C LEU A 109 2.38 -2.22 -2.42
N CYS A 110 1.67 -1.27 -1.88
CA CYS A 110 2.08 -0.53 -0.70
C CYS A 110 1.44 -1.13 0.53
N VAL A 111 2.28 -1.49 1.46
CA VAL A 111 1.89 -2.13 2.72
C VAL A 111 2.10 -1.16 3.86
N ASP A 112 1.04 -0.92 4.63
CA ASP A 112 1.09 -0.08 5.83
C ASP A 112 0.03 -0.54 6.83
N ASP A 113 0.07 0.00 8.06
CA ASP A 113 -0.99 -0.21 9.02
C ASP A 113 -1.58 1.11 9.54
N THR A 114 -2.84 1.04 9.87
CA THR A 114 -3.56 2.18 10.45
C THR A 114 -4.20 1.80 11.77
N MET A 115 -4.32 2.76 12.67
CA MET A 115 -4.87 2.54 14.00
C MET A 115 -6.13 3.35 14.20
N GLY A 116 -7.20 2.69 14.66
CA GLY A 116 -8.44 3.32 15.07
C GLY A 116 -8.59 3.30 16.58
N SER A 117 -8.55 4.47 17.24
CA SER A 117 -8.76 4.58 18.68
C SER A 117 -10.18 4.15 19.07
N LYS A 118 -10.30 3.48 20.22
CA LYS A 118 -11.58 3.07 20.80
C LYS A 118 -11.66 3.42 22.27
N SER A 119 -12.80 3.96 22.66
CA SER A 119 -13.16 4.21 24.06
C SER A 119 -14.00 3.06 24.56
N GLY A 120 -13.60 2.43 25.67
CA GLY A 120 -14.29 1.30 26.28
C GLY A 120 -13.54 -0.02 26.19
N LYS A 121 -13.95 -0.99 27.05
CA LYS A 121 -13.25 -2.29 27.24
C LYS A 121 -13.96 -3.48 26.59
N LYS A 122 -15.19 -3.29 26.10
CA LYS A 122 -16.07 -4.38 25.64
C LYS A 122 -15.93 -4.70 24.14
N PHE A 123 -15.04 -4.02 23.47
CA PHE A 123 -14.84 -4.23 22.04
C PHE A 123 -13.94 -5.43 21.75
N GLU A 124 -14.37 -6.31 20.86
CA GLU A 124 -13.55 -7.44 20.42
C GLU A 124 -12.27 -6.95 19.76
N ASN A 125 -11.16 -7.68 19.96
CA ASN A 125 -9.86 -7.41 19.35
C ASN A 125 -9.26 -6.02 19.64
N VAL A 126 -9.78 -5.26 20.62
CA VAL A 126 -9.13 -4.05 21.10
C VAL A 126 -7.81 -4.40 21.78
N SER A 127 -6.80 -3.63 21.50
CA SER A 127 -5.50 -3.79 22.12
C SER A 127 -4.86 -2.45 22.45
N LYS A 128 -3.92 -2.49 23.39
CA LYS A 128 -3.02 -1.37 23.67
C LYS A 128 -2.00 -1.33 22.54
N LEU A 129 -2.06 -0.29 21.72
CA LEU A 129 -1.24 -0.09 20.54
C LEU A 129 -0.25 1.05 20.80
N PHE A 130 0.99 0.89 20.34
CA PHE A 130 1.97 1.96 20.41
C PHE A 130 1.71 2.94 19.24
N ASN A 131 1.51 4.22 19.60
CA ASN A 131 1.27 5.29 18.63
C ASN A 131 2.49 6.19 18.53
N HIS A 132 3.26 6.04 17.45
CA HIS A 132 4.45 6.85 17.19
C HIS A 132 4.14 8.35 16.98
N ALA A 133 2.91 8.68 16.62
CA ALA A 133 2.46 10.06 16.37
C ALA A 133 1.83 10.74 17.60
N ALA A 134 1.78 10.06 18.77
CA ALA A 134 1.20 10.65 19.97
C ALA A 134 2.21 11.57 20.64
N HIS A 135 1.85 12.85 20.71
CA HIS A 135 2.62 13.88 21.41
C HIS A 135 2.04 14.23 22.81
N ASN A 136 1.00 13.52 23.26
CA ASN A 136 0.21 13.85 24.44
C ASN A 136 0.46 12.89 25.60
N GLY A 137 1.66 12.85 26.14
CA GLY A 137 1.97 12.19 27.43
C GLY A 137 1.85 10.65 27.49
N SER A 138 1.12 10.01 26.61
CA SER A 138 1.04 8.55 26.48
C SER A 138 1.26 8.11 25.04
N ASN A 139 2.34 7.35 24.80
CA ASN A 139 2.63 6.78 23.49
C ASN A 139 1.72 5.57 23.15
N TYR A 140 0.66 5.36 23.90
CA TYR A 140 -0.24 4.21 23.72
C TYR A 140 -1.68 4.66 23.56
N LEU A 141 -2.38 4.00 22.65
CA LEU A 141 -3.83 4.12 22.49
C LEU A 141 -4.47 2.73 22.62
N ASN A 142 -5.69 2.70 23.14
CA ASN A 142 -6.54 1.51 23.02
C ASN A 142 -7.30 1.60 21.71
N GLY A 143 -7.22 0.52 20.91
CA GLY A 143 -7.87 0.55 19.62
C GLY A 143 -7.65 -0.71 18.81
N HIS A 144 -8.01 -0.61 17.57
CA HIS A 144 -7.79 -1.63 16.56
C HIS A 144 -6.68 -1.20 15.62
N CYS A 145 -5.92 -2.19 15.15
CA CYS A 145 -4.93 -2.00 14.11
C CYS A 145 -5.40 -2.76 12.86
N PHE A 146 -5.30 -2.10 11.72
CA PHE A 146 -5.63 -2.67 10.41
C PHE A 146 -4.39 -2.64 9.54
N VAL A 147 -4.02 -3.78 9.01
CA VAL A 147 -3.04 -3.88 7.93
C VAL A 147 -3.76 -3.56 6.62
N SER A 148 -3.18 -2.70 5.81
CA SER A 148 -3.73 -2.26 4.53
C SER A 148 -2.80 -2.58 3.38
N ILE A 149 -3.38 -2.90 2.22
CA ILE A 149 -2.67 -2.95 0.96
C ILE A 149 -3.32 -1.96 -0.01
N MET A 150 -2.46 -1.17 -0.65
CA MET A 150 -2.83 -0.21 -1.69
C MET A 150 -2.09 -0.58 -2.97
N LEU A 151 -2.81 -0.65 -4.08
CA LEU A 151 -2.26 -0.81 -5.42
C LEU A 151 -2.05 0.57 -6.05
N CYS A 152 -0.85 0.84 -6.53
CA CYS A 152 -0.58 2.04 -7.31
C CYS A 152 -0.34 1.66 -8.76
N VAL A 153 -1.17 2.21 -9.64
CA VAL A 153 -1.13 1.94 -11.08
C VAL A 153 -0.70 3.19 -11.84
N PRO A 154 0.12 3.04 -12.91
CA PRO A 154 0.56 4.17 -13.69
C PRO A 154 -0.62 4.78 -14.47
N VAL A 155 -0.69 6.10 -14.46
CA VAL A 155 -1.69 6.90 -15.18
C VAL A 155 -1.00 8.08 -15.87
N LEU A 156 -1.59 8.57 -16.95
CA LEU A 156 -1.13 9.79 -17.59
C LEU A 156 -1.84 10.99 -16.95
N ASP A 157 -1.09 11.91 -16.38
CA ASP A 157 -1.58 13.16 -15.82
C ASP A 157 -0.84 14.34 -16.47
N HIS A 158 -1.54 15.12 -17.29
CA HIS A 158 -0.96 16.25 -18.05
C HIS A 158 0.35 15.91 -18.76
N ASP A 159 0.35 14.82 -19.54
CA ASP A 159 1.52 14.29 -20.28
C ASP A 159 2.69 13.81 -19.42
N LYS A 160 2.48 13.71 -18.12
CA LYS A 160 3.44 13.11 -17.19
C LYS A 160 2.91 11.79 -16.62
N ILE A 161 3.81 10.85 -16.45
CA ILE A 161 3.47 9.59 -15.79
C ILE A 161 3.31 9.87 -14.29
N SER A 162 2.15 9.52 -13.78
CA SER A 162 1.81 9.60 -12.37
C SER A 162 1.26 8.26 -11.89
N TYR A 163 1.04 8.10 -10.59
CA TYR A 163 0.50 6.87 -10.02
C TYR A 163 -0.80 7.12 -9.27
N LEU A 164 -1.85 6.41 -9.68
CA LEU A 164 -3.13 6.41 -8.99
C LEU A 164 -3.14 5.34 -7.90
N SER A 165 -3.36 5.77 -6.67
CA SER A 165 -3.44 4.87 -5.51
C SER A 165 -4.86 4.34 -5.33
N VAL A 166 -5.01 3.02 -5.40
CA VAL A 166 -6.27 2.28 -5.28
C VAL A 166 -6.22 1.40 -4.03
N PRO A 167 -7.00 1.69 -2.97
CA PRO A 167 -7.07 0.82 -1.82
C PRO A 167 -7.63 -0.55 -2.20
N LEU A 168 -6.87 -1.62 -1.98
CA LEU A 168 -7.32 -2.99 -2.24
C LEU A 168 -8.11 -3.56 -1.07
N GLY A 169 -7.63 -3.35 0.14
CA GLY A 169 -8.31 -3.87 1.32
C GLY A 169 -7.60 -3.60 2.63
N TYR A 170 -8.34 -3.86 3.70
CA TYR A 170 -7.89 -3.72 5.08
C TYR A 170 -8.22 -5.00 5.83
N ARG A 171 -7.28 -5.53 6.63
CA ARG A 171 -7.54 -6.64 7.55
C ARG A 171 -7.22 -6.25 8.98
N MET A 172 -8.18 -6.49 9.87
CA MET A 172 -8.02 -6.21 11.28
C MET A 172 -7.05 -7.22 11.92
N TRP A 173 -6.02 -6.69 12.58
CA TRP A 173 -5.10 -7.51 13.35
C TRP A 173 -5.73 -8.03 14.64
N GLN A 174 -5.79 -9.34 14.78
CA GLN A 174 -6.46 -10.04 15.88
C GLN A 174 -5.49 -10.66 16.90
N LYS A 175 -4.19 -10.38 16.84
CA LYS A 175 -3.14 -10.99 17.68
C LYS A 175 -2.91 -12.50 17.50
N LYS A 176 -3.67 -13.18 16.65
CA LYS A 176 -3.50 -14.61 16.35
C LYS A 176 -2.28 -14.85 15.46
N GLU A 177 -1.95 -13.88 14.64
CA GLU A 177 -0.83 -13.86 13.70
C GLU A 177 -0.10 -12.51 13.80
N SER A 178 1.11 -12.41 13.29
CA SER A 178 1.81 -11.15 13.19
C SER A 178 1.23 -10.28 12.07
N LYS A 179 1.37 -8.96 12.18
CA LYS A 179 0.99 -8.04 11.09
C LYS A 179 1.76 -8.34 9.79
N LEU A 180 2.98 -8.86 9.90
CA LEU A 180 3.82 -9.26 8.77
C LEU A 180 3.22 -10.46 8.03
N GLU A 181 2.75 -11.48 8.76
CA GLU A 181 2.07 -12.65 8.18
C GLU A 181 0.74 -12.25 7.57
N LEU A 182 0.00 -11.36 8.23
CA LEU A 182 -1.25 -10.83 7.70
C LEU A 182 -1.03 -10.07 6.38
N ALA A 183 -0.02 -9.20 6.32
CA ALA A 183 0.38 -8.52 5.08
C ALA A 183 0.80 -9.50 3.98
N ALA A 184 1.64 -10.48 4.31
CA ALA A 184 2.08 -11.51 3.38
C ALA A 184 0.90 -12.32 2.83
N SER A 185 -0.08 -12.68 3.70
CA SER A 185 -1.28 -13.39 3.27
C SER A 185 -2.15 -12.57 2.31
N MET A 186 -2.25 -11.25 2.53
CA MET A 186 -2.98 -10.34 1.64
C MET A 186 -2.28 -10.19 0.29
N ILE A 187 -0.94 -10.12 0.27
CA ILE A 187 -0.17 -10.07 -0.98
C ILE A 187 -0.35 -11.38 -1.75
N ARG A 188 -0.18 -12.54 -1.11
CA ARG A 188 -0.41 -13.85 -1.77
C ARG A 188 -1.80 -13.97 -2.38
N GLN A 189 -2.78 -13.37 -1.74
CA GLN A 189 -4.15 -13.38 -2.24
C GLN A 189 -4.31 -12.58 -3.54
N VAL A 190 -3.64 -11.43 -3.65
CA VAL A 190 -3.81 -10.54 -4.80
C VAL A 190 -2.85 -10.86 -5.96
N MET A 191 -1.70 -11.47 -5.66
CA MET A 191 -0.68 -11.78 -6.68
C MET A 191 -1.20 -12.57 -7.90
N PRO A 192 -2.15 -13.51 -7.78
CA PRO A 192 -2.71 -14.19 -8.95
C PRO A 192 -3.44 -13.29 -9.95
N GLU A 193 -3.79 -12.05 -9.58
CA GLU A 193 -4.41 -11.10 -10.49
C GLU A 193 -3.40 -10.41 -11.43
N PHE A 194 -2.10 -10.47 -11.09
CA PHE A 194 -1.02 -9.92 -11.90
C PHE A 194 -0.53 -10.96 -12.91
N LEU A 195 -0.34 -10.53 -14.15
CA LEU A 195 0.27 -11.38 -15.16
C LEU A 195 1.78 -11.53 -14.88
N SER A 196 2.36 -12.65 -15.26
CA SER A 196 3.78 -12.91 -15.05
C SER A 196 4.73 -11.91 -15.70
N LYS A 197 4.26 -11.16 -16.71
CA LYS A 197 5.00 -10.08 -17.38
C LYS A 197 4.87 -8.71 -16.68
N GLU A 198 3.95 -8.57 -15.73
CA GLU A 198 3.77 -7.33 -15.00
C GLU A 198 4.76 -7.28 -13.85
N HIS A 199 5.60 -6.25 -13.81
CA HIS A 199 6.55 -6.05 -12.74
C HIS A 199 5.84 -5.43 -11.54
N VAL A 200 5.81 -6.15 -10.43
CA VAL A 200 5.17 -5.75 -9.17
C VAL A 200 6.22 -5.42 -8.13
N ILE A 201 6.14 -4.27 -7.50
CA ILE A 201 7.09 -3.84 -6.49
C ILE A 201 6.37 -3.59 -5.17
N ILE A 202 6.75 -4.31 -4.12
CA ILE A 202 6.27 -4.02 -2.77
C ILE A 202 6.99 -2.79 -2.23
N LEU A 203 6.21 -1.84 -1.72
CA LEU A 203 6.72 -0.70 -0.96
C LEU A 203 6.25 -0.81 0.50
N CYS A 204 7.18 -0.75 1.44
CA CYS A 204 6.85 -0.86 2.85
C CYS A 204 7.78 -0.02 3.74
N ASP A 205 7.30 0.31 4.93
CA ASP A 205 8.07 1.01 5.95
C ASP A 205 9.07 0.09 6.68
N SER A 206 9.86 0.66 7.57
CA SER A 206 10.90 -0.05 8.32
C SER A 206 10.34 -1.11 9.30
N TRP A 207 9.07 -1.02 9.64
CA TRP A 207 8.42 -2.02 10.50
C TRP A 207 8.11 -3.29 9.71
N TYR A 208 7.76 -3.14 8.42
CA TYR A 208 7.44 -4.24 7.51
C TYR A 208 8.67 -4.82 6.79
N THR A 209 9.79 -4.10 6.70
CA THR A 209 11.04 -4.59 6.09
C THR A 209 11.70 -5.62 7.00
N LYS A 210 11.11 -6.80 7.10
CA LYS A 210 11.59 -7.92 7.92
C LYS A 210 11.43 -9.24 7.18
N LYS A 211 12.23 -10.24 7.57
CA LYS A 211 12.31 -11.54 6.91
C LYS A 211 10.95 -12.16 6.57
N ASN A 212 9.98 -12.10 7.49
CA ASN A 212 8.67 -12.74 7.29
C ASN A 212 7.88 -12.16 6.11
N LEU A 213 7.99 -10.85 5.85
CA LEU A 213 7.37 -10.24 4.67
C LEU A 213 8.28 -10.37 3.44
N VAL A 214 9.56 -10.09 3.61
CA VAL A 214 10.54 -10.07 2.52
C VAL A 214 10.62 -11.43 1.81
N SER A 215 10.46 -12.55 2.54
CA SER A 215 10.53 -13.90 1.94
C SER A 215 9.47 -14.17 0.87
N ILE A 216 8.42 -13.37 0.79
CA ILE A 216 7.37 -13.55 -0.23
C ILE A 216 7.88 -13.29 -1.65
N ILE A 217 8.94 -12.49 -1.81
CA ILE A 217 9.56 -12.25 -3.12
C ILE A 217 10.16 -13.53 -3.75
N ASP A 218 10.46 -14.54 -2.94
CA ASP A 218 10.95 -15.82 -3.44
C ASP A 218 9.83 -16.70 -4.04
N GLU A 219 8.57 -16.35 -3.78
CA GLU A 219 7.39 -17.09 -4.25
C GLU A 219 6.95 -16.66 -5.67
N TYR A 220 7.34 -15.44 -6.11
CA TYR A 220 6.86 -14.85 -7.37
C TYR A 220 8.01 -14.21 -8.15
N PRO A 221 8.27 -14.68 -9.39
CA PRO A 221 9.41 -14.21 -10.20
C PRO A 221 9.28 -12.75 -10.68
N ASN A 222 8.07 -12.20 -10.68
CA ASN A 222 7.76 -10.83 -11.10
C ASN A 222 7.56 -9.89 -9.93
N LEU A 223 7.96 -10.29 -8.70
CA LEU A 223 7.77 -9.52 -7.48
C LEU A 223 9.11 -9.08 -6.92
N ASP A 224 9.26 -7.78 -6.75
CA ASP A 224 10.39 -7.14 -6.08
C ASP A 224 9.94 -6.35 -4.85
N LEU A 225 10.91 -5.85 -4.08
CA LEU A 225 10.64 -5.07 -2.89
C LEU A 225 11.59 -3.88 -2.77
N ILE A 226 11.02 -2.73 -2.42
CA ILE A 226 11.77 -1.57 -1.91
C ILE A 226 11.21 -1.28 -0.52
N GLY A 227 12.03 -1.42 0.50
CA GLY A 227 11.62 -1.22 1.89
C GLY A 227 12.47 -0.21 2.61
N ASN A 228 11.86 0.72 3.33
CA ASN A 228 12.58 1.54 4.29
C ASN A 228 13.16 0.61 5.38
N ALA A 229 14.33 0.93 5.91
CA ALA A 229 14.98 0.19 6.96
C ALA A 229 15.45 1.11 8.08
N ARG A 230 15.67 0.54 9.24
CA ARG A 230 16.28 1.29 10.34
C ARG A 230 17.72 1.60 9.99
N ILE A 231 18.16 2.80 10.30
CA ILE A 231 19.52 3.27 9.99
C ILE A 231 20.60 2.40 10.67
N ASP A 232 20.27 1.76 11.79
CA ASP A 232 21.12 0.84 12.54
C ASP A 232 21.06 -0.61 12.04
N SER A 233 20.39 -0.88 10.93
CA SER A 233 20.28 -2.22 10.34
C SER A 233 21.66 -2.79 10.02
N VAL A 234 21.85 -4.07 10.36
CA VAL A 234 23.13 -4.74 10.13
C VAL A 234 23.28 -5.12 8.67
N MET A 235 24.32 -4.59 8.04
CA MET A 235 24.70 -4.84 6.65
C MET A 235 26.15 -5.31 6.58
N TYR A 236 26.44 -6.09 5.56
CA TYR A 236 27.78 -6.60 5.26
C TYR A 236 28.11 -6.37 3.80
N ASP A 237 29.38 -6.16 3.53
CA ASP A 237 29.93 -6.13 2.19
C ASP A 237 29.79 -7.48 1.49
N LEU A 238 29.95 -7.50 0.18
CA LEU A 238 29.98 -8.73 -0.58
C LEU A 238 31.11 -9.64 -0.08
N ALA A 239 30.92 -10.96 -0.26
CA ALA A 239 31.95 -11.92 0.10
C ALA A 239 33.22 -11.66 -0.73
N PRO A 240 34.42 -11.70 -0.10
CA PRO A 240 35.66 -11.57 -0.84
C PRO A 240 35.83 -12.77 -1.79
N GLU A 241 36.57 -12.56 -2.86
CA GLU A 241 36.94 -13.62 -3.81
C GLU A 241 37.60 -14.79 -3.08
N ARG A 242 37.36 -16.01 -3.60
CA ARG A 242 37.92 -17.22 -3.03
C ARG A 242 39.46 -17.21 -3.18
N THR A 243 40.13 -17.25 -2.05
CA THR A 243 41.60 -17.21 -2.02
C THR A 243 42.27 -18.56 -2.31
N GLY A 244 41.50 -19.65 -2.51
CA GLY A 244 42.03 -21.00 -2.71
C GLY A 244 42.63 -21.65 -1.44
N ARG A 245 42.70 -20.93 -0.31
CA ARG A 245 43.20 -21.45 0.96
C ARG A 245 42.24 -22.45 1.60
N ARG A 246 42.79 -23.39 2.38
CA ARG A 246 42.00 -24.37 3.13
C ARG A 246 41.11 -23.66 4.15
N GLY A 247 39.83 -23.97 4.17
CA GLY A 247 38.85 -23.41 5.12
C GLY A 247 37.49 -23.17 4.46
N ARG A 248 36.48 -22.89 5.29
CA ARG A 248 35.15 -22.54 4.80
C ARG A 248 35.18 -21.13 4.19
N PRO A 249 34.71 -20.93 2.95
CA PRO A 249 34.61 -19.62 2.35
C PRO A 249 33.77 -18.65 3.20
N ALA A 250 34.19 -17.41 3.25
CA ALA A 250 33.41 -16.35 3.92
C ALA A 250 32.06 -16.20 3.19
N LYS A 251 30.97 -16.06 3.97
CA LYS A 251 29.64 -15.84 3.40
C LYS A 251 29.40 -14.38 3.02
N HIS A 252 30.07 -13.45 3.66
CA HIS A 252 29.99 -12.01 3.45
C HIS A 252 31.29 -11.33 3.87
N GLY A 253 31.48 -10.08 3.45
CA GLY A 253 32.62 -9.26 3.80
C GLY A 253 32.52 -8.58 5.16
N LYS A 254 33.17 -7.44 5.31
CA LYS A 254 33.14 -6.64 6.54
C LYS A 254 31.74 -6.12 6.84
N ARG A 255 31.44 -5.85 8.12
CA ARG A 255 30.25 -5.11 8.52
C ARG A 255 30.36 -3.67 8.03
N LEU A 256 29.27 -3.16 7.46
CA LEU A 256 29.16 -1.81 6.92
C LEU A 256 28.44 -0.88 7.90
N CYS A 257 28.87 0.38 7.89
CA CYS A 257 28.28 1.46 8.65
C CYS A 257 27.76 2.52 7.67
N VAL A 258 26.53 3.00 7.87
CA VAL A 258 25.91 4.03 7.03
C VAL A 258 26.72 5.33 7.00
N GLU A 259 27.36 5.67 8.13
CA GLU A 259 28.09 6.93 8.28
C GLU A 259 29.41 6.98 7.49
N THR A 260 30.08 5.84 7.34
CA THR A 260 31.48 5.80 6.85
C THR A 260 31.68 5.02 5.54
N ASP A 261 30.78 4.07 5.23
CA ASP A 261 31.00 3.12 4.14
C ASP A 261 30.17 3.42 2.87
N PHE A 262 29.44 4.54 2.87
CA PHE A 262 28.66 4.98 1.69
C PHE A 262 29.27 6.24 1.08
N THR A 263 29.43 6.21 -0.24
CA THR A 263 29.84 7.39 -1.03
C THR A 263 28.60 8.07 -1.57
N PHE A 264 28.38 9.30 -1.17
CA PHE A 264 27.23 10.08 -1.63
C PHE A 264 27.48 10.72 -2.98
N SER A 265 26.41 10.93 -3.74
CA SER A 265 26.39 11.66 -4.99
C SER A 265 27.04 13.05 -4.85
N LYS A 266 27.59 13.58 -5.93
CA LYS A 266 28.18 14.93 -5.93
C LYS A 266 27.10 16.00 -5.78
N GLU A 267 25.97 15.80 -6.42
CA GLU A 267 24.81 16.68 -6.47
C GLU A 267 23.60 16.03 -5.84
N LYS A 268 22.63 16.84 -5.46
CA LYS A 268 21.34 16.35 -4.95
C LYS A 268 20.52 15.74 -6.08
N ILE A 269 19.92 14.60 -5.82
CA ILE A 269 18.86 14.02 -6.63
C ILE A 269 17.55 14.43 -5.96
N GLY A 270 16.83 15.37 -6.55
CA GLY A 270 15.73 16.06 -5.88
C GLY A 270 16.24 16.82 -4.63
N ASP A 271 15.77 16.44 -3.45
CA ASP A 271 16.10 17.10 -2.19
C ASP A 271 17.24 16.42 -1.40
N TYR A 272 17.82 15.32 -1.91
CA TYR A 272 18.70 14.45 -1.15
C TYR A 272 20.00 14.11 -1.90
N TYR A 273 21.08 13.97 -1.14
CA TYR A 273 22.26 13.23 -1.58
C TYR A 273 22.02 11.74 -1.42
N THR A 274 22.44 10.91 -2.36
CA THR A 274 22.17 9.48 -2.35
C THR A 274 23.47 8.69 -2.45
N GLY A 275 23.65 7.73 -1.56
CA GLY A 275 24.69 6.72 -1.61
C GLY A 275 24.09 5.36 -1.88
N VAL A 276 24.68 4.59 -2.81
CA VAL A 276 24.18 3.27 -3.20
C VAL A 276 25.30 2.24 -3.08
N ARG A 277 24.96 1.05 -2.54
CA ARG A 277 25.91 -0.05 -2.42
C ARG A 277 25.21 -1.39 -2.45
N ARG A 278 25.84 -2.40 -3.08
CA ARG A 278 25.42 -3.81 -2.96
C ARG A 278 25.84 -4.34 -1.58
N VAL A 279 24.91 -4.99 -0.90
CA VAL A 279 25.14 -5.46 0.48
C VAL A 279 24.45 -6.80 0.72
N PHE A 280 24.91 -7.49 1.76
CA PHE A 280 24.20 -8.57 2.39
C PHE A 280 23.59 -8.13 3.70
N THR A 281 22.35 -8.51 3.96
CA THR A 281 21.71 -8.34 5.26
C THR A 281 20.87 -9.57 5.63
N LYS A 282 20.84 -9.91 6.91
CA LYS A 282 20.05 -11.06 7.40
C LYS A 282 18.55 -10.96 7.12
N ILE A 283 18.06 -9.75 6.84
CA ILE A 283 16.66 -9.51 6.48
C ILE A 283 16.30 -10.25 5.19
N PHE A 284 17.22 -10.26 4.21
CA PHE A 284 17.03 -10.87 2.90
C PHE A 284 17.72 -12.25 2.76
N GLY A 285 18.19 -12.82 3.86
CA GLY A 285 18.86 -14.12 3.87
C GLY A 285 20.23 -14.08 3.18
N ASP A 286 20.46 -15.02 2.25
CA ASP A 286 21.71 -15.11 1.48
C ASP A 286 21.62 -14.32 0.13
N ARG A 287 20.59 -13.47 -0.04
CA ARG A 287 20.39 -12.65 -1.24
C ARG A 287 21.15 -11.34 -1.13
N GLU A 288 21.84 -10.95 -2.21
CA GLU A 288 22.35 -9.62 -2.38
C GLU A 288 21.19 -8.63 -2.58
N VAL A 289 21.32 -7.42 -2.06
CA VAL A 289 20.37 -6.33 -2.25
C VAL A 289 21.12 -5.03 -2.44
N LEU A 290 20.47 -4.03 -3.03
CA LEU A 290 20.95 -2.66 -3.02
C LEU A 290 20.52 -1.96 -1.74
N ALA A 291 21.48 -1.35 -1.05
CA ALA A 291 21.23 -0.41 0.04
C ALA A 291 21.36 1.02 -0.51
N TYR A 292 20.29 1.79 -0.36
CA TYR A 292 20.25 3.22 -0.68
C TYR A 292 20.24 4.01 0.63
N VAL A 293 21.16 4.95 0.75
CA VAL A 293 21.18 5.90 1.86
C VAL A 293 20.92 7.28 1.30
N THR A 294 19.85 7.92 1.77
CA THR A 294 19.55 9.31 1.42
C THR A 294 19.92 10.23 2.57
N ASP A 295 20.43 11.40 2.27
CA ASP A 295 20.85 12.42 3.24
C ASP A 295 20.39 13.82 2.77
N THR A 296 19.87 14.62 3.69
CA THR A 296 19.45 16.00 3.40
C THR A 296 20.63 16.97 3.23
N GLU A 297 21.74 16.69 3.92
CA GLU A 297 22.99 17.46 3.87
C GLU A 297 24.15 16.48 3.77
N LYS A 298 24.98 16.61 2.74
CA LYS A 298 26.06 15.68 2.41
C LYS A 298 26.91 15.30 3.65
N GLY A 299 26.57 14.16 4.27
CA GLY A 299 27.25 13.59 5.42
C GLY A 299 26.76 14.07 6.80
N ASN A 300 26.06 15.20 6.90
CA ASN A 300 25.69 15.85 8.17
C ASN A 300 24.18 15.98 8.40
N GLY A 301 23.35 15.52 7.48
CA GLY A 301 21.90 15.65 7.56
C GLY A 301 21.20 14.42 8.14
N THR A 302 19.87 14.45 8.02
CA THR A 302 19.03 13.30 8.42
C THR A 302 19.13 12.21 7.36
N LYS A 303 19.67 11.06 7.73
CA LYS A 303 19.83 9.91 6.85
C LYS A 303 18.63 8.98 6.92
N ARG A 304 18.28 8.38 5.78
CA ARG A 304 17.34 7.27 5.68
C ARG A 304 17.97 6.13 4.90
N LEU A 305 17.67 4.89 5.30
CA LEU A 305 18.16 3.67 4.67
C LEU A 305 17.02 2.94 4.02
N PHE A 306 17.23 2.50 2.78
CA PHE A 306 16.30 1.65 2.04
C PHE A 306 17.03 0.44 1.49
N PHE A 307 16.33 -0.70 1.43
CA PHE A 307 16.80 -1.88 0.71
C PHE A 307 15.93 -2.11 -0.52
N SER A 308 16.57 -2.46 -1.63
CA SER A 308 15.91 -2.81 -2.89
C SER A 308 16.41 -4.16 -3.39
N THR A 309 15.49 -5.00 -3.86
CA THR A 309 15.83 -6.24 -4.58
C THR A 309 16.04 -6.01 -6.07
N ILE A 310 15.69 -4.82 -6.56
CA ILE A 310 15.86 -4.43 -7.96
C ILE A 310 17.31 -4.01 -8.16
N PHE A 311 17.99 -4.70 -9.08
CA PHE A 311 19.33 -4.34 -9.53
C PHE A 311 19.22 -3.65 -10.87
N SER A 312 19.63 -2.38 -10.94
CA SER A 312 19.93 -1.75 -12.21
C SER A 312 21.43 -1.82 -12.46
N GLU A 313 21.85 -2.33 -13.60
CA GLU A 313 23.26 -2.33 -13.99
C GLU A 313 23.77 -0.92 -14.26
N ASP A 314 22.89 0.02 -14.60
CA ASP A 314 23.19 1.43 -14.82
C ASP A 314 23.00 2.28 -13.56
N LEU A 315 23.87 2.08 -12.57
CA LEU A 315 23.98 3.00 -11.41
C LEU A 315 24.20 4.47 -11.80
N LYS A 316 24.69 4.72 -13.01
CA LYS A 316 24.87 6.08 -13.57
C LYS A 316 23.54 6.74 -13.97
N VAL A 317 22.56 5.96 -14.40
CA VAL A 317 21.21 6.46 -14.76
C VAL A 317 20.47 7.00 -13.54
N PHE A 318 20.74 6.44 -12.36
CA PHE A 318 20.12 6.89 -11.12
C PHE A 318 20.61 8.23 -10.59
N CYS A 319 21.74 8.73 -11.09
CA CYS A 319 22.40 9.90 -10.52
C CYS A 319 22.54 11.09 -11.48
N THR A 320 22.15 11.02 -12.75
CA THR A 320 22.60 12.01 -13.75
C THR A 320 21.53 12.72 -14.56
N GLU A 321 20.23 12.46 -14.42
CA GLU A 321 19.25 13.03 -15.35
C GLU A 321 18.22 13.98 -14.72
N GLU A 322 18.67 15.15 -14.25
CA GLU A 322 17.81 16.35 -14.16
C GLU A 322 18.20 17.47 -15.14
N GLU A 323 19.05 17.24 -16.12
CA GLU A 323 19.46 18.30 -17.05
C GLU A 323 19.09 18.09 -18.51
N HIS A 324 18.02 17.46 -18.89
CA HIS A 324 17.50 17.65 -20.24
C HIS A 324 15.98 17.51 -20.31
N SER A 325 15.34 18.68 -20.40
CA SER A 325 14.07 18.86 -21.09
C SER A 325 14.19 18.31 -22.52
N SER A 326 13.55 17.24 -22.80
CA SER A 326 12.93 16.83 -24.06
C SER A 326 13.03 15.32 -24.30
N SER A 327 11.86 14.73 -24.48
CA SER A 327 11.57 13.51 -25.24
C SER A 327 12.32 12.21 -24.88
N ASP A 328 11.50 11.22 -24.51
CA ASP A 328 11.78 9.77 -24.60
C ASP A 328 12.90 9.21 -23.72
N GLN A 329 12.71 9.23 -22.40
CA GLN A 329 13.36 8.22 -21.57
C GLN A 329 12.48 7.81 -20.40
N THR A 330 12.30 6.51 -20.25
CA THR A 330 11.48 5.82 -19.27
C THR A 330 12.08 5.98 -17.88
N ASP A 331 11.35 6.66 -17.01
CA ASP A 331 11.69 6.90 -15.60
C ASP A 331 11.55 5.59 -14.78
N HIS A 332 12.52 4.68 -14.88
CA HIS A 332 12.61 3.46 -14.09
C HIS A 332 13.49 3.61 -12.83
N ASP A 333 13.63 4.82 -12.30
CA ASP A 333 14.54 5.12 -11.20
C ASP A 333 13.92 4.75 -9.84
N PRO A 334 14.49 3.79 -9.05
CA PRO A 334 14.07 3.49 -7.70
C PRO A 334 14.06 4.70 -6.75
N VAL A 335 14.89 5.71 -6.98
CA VAL A 335 14.89 6.95 -6.20
C VAL A 335 13.63 7.76 -6.45
N ASN A 336 13.13 7.80 -7.67
CA ASN A 336 11.86 8.42 -8.00
C ASN A 336 10.70 7.63 -7.38
N TYR A 337 10.74 6.31 -7.35
CA TYR A 337 9.76 5.48 -6.64
C TYR A 337 9.78 5.74 -5.13
N ILE A 338 10.97 5.85 -4.54
CA ILE A 338 11.14 6.25 -3.14
C ILE A 338 10.57 7.65 -2.91
N ARG A 339 10.82 8.61 -3.80
CA ARG A 339 10.30 9.98 -3.73
C ARG A 339 8.77 10.03 -3.83
N CYS A 340 8.17 9.34 -4.75
CA CYS A 340 6.71 9.31 -4.94
C CYS A 340 5.97 8.73 -3.73
N TYR A 341 6.60 7.85 -2.97
CA TYR A 341 5.92 7.09 -1.93
C TYR A 341 6.27 7.48 -0.50
N TYR A 342 7.53 7.74 -0.21
CA TYR A 342 7.99 8.00 1.17
C TYR A 342 8.11 9.48 1.53
N MET A 343 8.20 10.37 0.55
CA MET A 343 8.32 11.81 0.82
C MET A 343 7.00 12.53 1.11
N PRO A 344 5.84 12.18 0.54
CA PRO A 344 4.57 12.81 0.90
C PRO A 344 4.12 12.53 2.34
N PHE A 345 4.70 11.53 3.02
CA PHE A 345 4.37 11.21 4.42
C PHE A 345 4.92 12.20 5.45
N ASP A 346 5.78 13.11 5.05
CA ASP A 346 6.33 14.16 5.94
C ASP A 346 5.34 15.33 6.18
N GLY A 347 4.07 15.13 5.91
CA GLY A 347 2.99 16.04 6.33
C GLY A 347 2.88 17.36 5.55
N ARG A 348 3.68 17.59 4.53
CA ARG A 348 3.75 18.89 3.84
C ARG A 348 3.09 18.95 2.45
N SER A 349 2.65 17.85 1.86
CA SER A 349 1.91 17.90 0.59
C SER A 349 0.39 17.82 0.82
N LYS A 350 -0.36 18.79 0.30
CA LYS A 350 -1.83 18.86 0.39
C LYS A 350 -2.53 17.63 -0.23
N SER A 351 -1.93 16.97 -1.22
CA SER A 351 -2.47 15.78 -1.86
C SER A 351 -2.40 14.53 -0.98
N ALA A 352 -1.30 14.31 -0.25
CA ALA A 352 -1.16 13.20 0.69
C ALA A 352 -2.13 13.31 1.87
N THR A 353 -2.43 14.54 2.33
CA THR A 353 -3.40 14.79 3.39
C THR A 353 -4.82 14.41 2.96
N MET A 354 -5.15 14.58 1.67
CA MET A 354 -6.47 14.24 1.14
C MET A 354 -6.66 12.70 1.02
N THR A 355 -5.63 11.98 0.60
CA THR A 355 -5.65 10.49 0.54
C THR A 355 -5.71 9.88 1.96
N ARG A 356 -4.98 10.45 2.91
CA ARG A 356 -4.99 10.01 4.32
C ARG A 356 -6.33 10.26 5.00
N LYS A 357 -7.00 11.40 4.73
CA LYS A 357 -8.36 11.66 5.23
C LYS A 357 -9.40 10.71 4.61
N ARG A 358 -9.28 10.37 3.32
CA ARG A 358 -10.20 9.46 2.64
C ARG A 358 -10.00 8.00 3.06
N SER A 359 -8.76 7.52 3.21
CA SER A 359 -8.49 6.17 3.70
C SER A 359 -8.92 6.00 5.17
N GLY A 360 -8.73 7.00 6.00
CA GLY A 360 -9.26 7.05 7.37
C GLY A 360 -10.79 7.03 7.41
N LEU A 361 -11.45 7.69 6.46
CA LEU A 361 -12.89 7.70 6.33
C LEU A 361 -13.44 6.31 5.97
N PHE A 362 -12.84 5.61 5.01
CA PHE A 362 -13.24 4.24 4.66
C PHE A 362 -13.03 3.27 5.81
N ALA A 363 -11.91 3.34 6.52
CA ALA A 363 -11.69 2.55 7.73
C ALA A 363 -12.73 2.87 8.81
N THR A 364 -13.10 4.13 9.00
CA THR A 364 -14.09 4.57 10.00
C THR A 364 -15.50 4.09 9.64
N ILE A 365 -15.87 4.12 8.36
CA ILE A 365 -17.19 3.67 7.89
C ILE A 365 -17.30 2.16 8.02
N TRP A 366 -16.29 1.41 7.58
CA TRP A 366 -16.25 -0.04 7.72
C TRP A 366 -16.35 -0.48 9.18
N TYR A 367 -15.80 0.32 10.06
CA TYR A 367 -15.79 0.09 11.50
C TYR A 367 -17.13 0.37 12.18
N GLY A 368 -17.88 1.36 11.71
CA GLY A 368 -19.24 1.63 12.17
C GLY A 368 -20.23 0.54 11.76
N VAL A 369 -19.98 -0.06 10.58
CA VAL A 369 -20.82 -1.10 9.98
C VAL A 369 -20.64 -2.48 10.65
N ALA A 370 -19.46 -2.80 11.14
CA ALA A 370 -19.19 -4.10 11.78
C ALA A 370 -19.61 -4.18 13.25
N ARG A 371 -20.36 -3.21 13.80
CA ARG A 371 -20.44 -3.03 15.24
C ARG A 371 -21.72 -2.56 15.88
N GLU A 372 -22.83 -2.57 15.23
CA GLU A 372 -24.11 -2.48 15.94
C GLU A 372 -24.90 -3.83 15.87
#